data_9653f2ac6b6a9b47ce3de4565cdafad2
#
_entry.id   9653f2ac6b6a9b47ce3de4565cdafad2
#
_cell.length_a   1.000
_cell.length_b   1.000
_cell.length_c   1.000
_cell.angle_alpha   90.00
_cell.angle_beta   90.00
_cell.angle_gamma   90.00
#
_symmetry.space_group_name_H-M   'P 1'
#
loop_
_entity.id
_entity.type
_entity.pdbx_description
1 polymer ?
#
loop_
_entity_poly.entity_id
_entity_poly.type
_entity_poly.pdbx_seq_one_letter_code
_entity_poly.pdbx_strand_id
1 'polypeptide(L)'
;MALLRRCLAVPSQLFLVLVVCVGPMGAALAQGVARAPAFAWRPRSSLQGSLVLLAVRPAVADSVIGIQGELAGEPLHFEPVGDEFRALGAVPLEARDSVVARIVIEGAGGASDTVIAPLNVRRRRAPRERLHAAPEFVQPPESLAERIRTERELVGEIKRRAHDTPRLWREPFVRPRAAAVTGSFGVVRIFNGVVRSRHLGVDFAGKRGAPVRATNRGVVAFVGDLYYSGTSVFIDHGAGLVTGYLHLSSTLVAPGDTVACGQLIGRVGASGRVTGPHLHWLADYGNLSVDPLDLITVDLNAPLTFGPGPEAKSRAGRQPD
;
A
#
# COMPACT_ATOMS: atom_id res chain seq x y z
N MET A 1 54.87 101.86 21.45
CA MET A 1 55.00 101.83 22.92
C MET A 1 54.40 100.58 23.43
N ALA A 2 55.15 99.88 24.18
CA ALA A 2 55.00 98.50 24.69
C ALA A 2 53.76 98.26 25.54
N LEU A 3 53.29 97.05 25.56
CA LEU A 3 52.87 96.41 26.80
C LEU A 3 52.53 94.90 26.51
N LEU A 4 53.40 94.16 26.91
CA LEU A 4 53.47 92.93 27.71
C LEU A 4 52.30 91.93 27.58
N ARG A 5 52.74 90.85 27.11
CA ARG A 5 52.06 89.50 27.10
C ARG A 5 52.03 88.91 28.51
N ARG A 6 50.95 88.25 28.84
CA ARG A 6 50.96 87.17 29.82
C ARG A 6 50.31 85.95 29.23
N CYS A 7 51.12 84.93 29.06
CA CYS A 7 50.69 83.56 28.72
C CYS A 7 50.04 82.95 29.95
N LEU A 8 48.82 82.40 29.75
CA LEU A 8 48.22 81.46 30.69
C LEU A 8 48.17 80.10 30.01
N ALA A 9 48.90 79.18 30.60
CA ALA A 9 48.91 77.80 30.18
C ALA A 9 47.58 77.10 30.55
N VAL A 10 46.95 76.42 29.58
CA VAL A 10 45.78 75.59 29.78
C VAL A 10 46.26 74.16 29.80
N PRO A 11 45.88 73.32 30.79
CA PRO A 11 46.29 71.91 30.84
C PRO A 11 45.54 71.09 29.82
N SER A 12 46.27 70.30 29.09
CA SER A 12 45.79 69.31 28.16
C SER A 12 44.94 68.22 28.88
N GLN A 13 43.63 68.28 28.73
CA GLN A 13 42.78 67.14 29.10
C GLN A 13 42.86 66.07 27.99
N LEU A 14 43.37 64.90 28.38
CA LEU A 14 43.44 63.75 27.59
C LEU A 14 42.01 63.18 27.47
N PHE A 15 41.37 63.43 26.33
CA PHE A 15 40.09 62.74 25.98
C PHE A 15 40.40 61.29 25.59
N LEU A 16 40.10 60.39 26.49
CA LEU A 16 40.11 58.96 26.21
C LEU A 16 38.86 58.61 25.32
N VAL A 17 39.08 58.54 24.03
CA VAL A 17 38.01 58.04 23.10
C VAL A 17 37.89 56.56 23.30
N LEU A 18 36.85 56.15 24.03
CA LEU A 18 36.44 54.77 24.16
C LEU A 18 35.78 54.30 22.81
N VAL A 19 36.56 53.70 21.94
CA VAL A 19 36.00 53.05 20.72
C VAL A 19 35.30 51.79 21.18
N VAL A 20 33.96 51.85 21.36
CA VAL A 20 33.12 50.67 21.50
C VAL A 20 33.03 50.04 20.12
N CYS A 21 33.85 49.03 19.88
CA CYS A 21 33.65 48.13 18.75
C CYS A 21 32.34 47.33 18.98
N VAL A 22 31.24 47.86 18.44
CA VAL A 22 30.03 47.05 18.23
C VAL A 22 30.38 46.09 17.10
N GLY A 23 30.89 44.91 17.45
CA GLY A 23 30.99 43.80 16.54
C GLY A 23 29.59 43.44 16.04
N PRO A 24 29.42 43.03 14.78
CA PRO A 24 28.13 42.57 14.33
C PRO A 24 27.75 41.40 15.23
N MET A 25 26.66 41.56 15.98
CA MET A 25 25.95 40.45 16.61
C MET A 25 25.57 39.50 15.45
N GLY A 26 26.41 38.49 15.21
CA GLY A 26 26.09 37.41 14.33
C GLY A 26 24.75 36.85 14.80
N ALA A 27 23.72 37.03 13.96
CA ALA A 27 22.51 36.29 14.08
C ALA A 27 22.94 34.82 14.00
N ALA A 28 23.02 34.16 15.14
CA ALA A 28 23.06 32.72 15.21
C ALA A 28 21.73 32.29 14.56
N LEU A 29 21.80 31.99 13.26
CA LEU A 29 20.77 31.23 12.59
C LEU A 29 20.61 29.99 13.46
N ALA A 30 19.52 29.93 14.21
CA ALA A 30 19.08 28.73 14.84
C ALA A 30 18.99 27.69 13.69
N GLN A 31 20.03 26.91 13.53
CA GLN A 31 19.97 25.70 12.69
C GLN A 31 18.89 24.86 13.35
N GLY A 32 17.67 25.02 12.85
CA GLY A 32 16.57 24.16 13.24
C GLY A 32 17.06 22.74 13.04
N VAL A 33 17.10 21.95 14.11
CA VAL A 33 17.44 20.54 14.05
C VAL A 33 16.55 19.95 12.97
N ALA A 34 17.14 19.56 11.83
CA ALA A 34 16.41 18.99 10.73
C ALA A 34 15.66 17.77 11.29
N ARG A 35 14.35 17.89 11.36
CA ARG A 35 13.50 16.83 11.91
C ARG A 35 13.54 15.69 10.92
N ALA A 36 13.92 14.49 11.36
CA ALA A 36 13.85 13.32 10.52
C ALA A 36 12.39 13.04 10.11
N PRO A 37 12.15 12.52 8.89
CA PRO A 37 10.80 12.12 8.48
C PRO A 37 10.24 11.07 9.45
N ALA A 38 8.98 11.24 9.84
CA ALA A 38 8.29 10.30 10.71
C ALA A 38 7.54 9.25 9.89
N PHE A 39 7.54 8.00 10.36
CA PHE A 39 6.88 6.88 9.70
C PHE A 39 5.90 6.20 10.64
N ALA A 40 4.75 5.81 10.11
CA ALA A 40 3.74 5.07 10.83
C ALA A 40 3.09 4.02 9.94
N TRP A 41 2.56 2.96 10.56
CA TRP A 41 1.76 1.96 9.85
C TRP A 41 0.68 1.37 10.75
N ARG A 42 -0.37 0.81 10.10
CA ARG A 42 -1.47 0.14 10.79
C ARG A 42 -1.94 -1.09 9.99
N PRO A 43 -2.22 -2.24 10.65
CA PRO A 43 -2.01 -2.52 12.08
C PRO A 43 -0.52 -2.62 12.44
N ARG A 44 -0.15 -2.24 13.66
CA ARG A 44 1.25 -2.29 14.14
C ARG A 44 1.86 -3.69 14.14
N SER A 45 1.02 -4.73 14.20
CA SER A 45 1.40 -6.12 14.07
C SER A 45 0.52 -6.76 13.01
N SER A 46 1.05 -6.81 11.81
CA SER A 46 0.33 -7.28 10.63
C SER A 46 0.30 -8.81 10.55
N LEU A 47 -0.75 -9.38 10.02
CA LEU A 47 -0.82 -10.81 9.74
C LEU A 47 -0.24 -11.11 8.36
N GLN A 48 0.28 -12.33 8.19
CA GLN A 48 0.56 -12.87 6.85
C GLN A 48 -0.65 -12.71 5.94
N GLY A 49 -0.45 -12.17 4.73
CA GLY A 49 -1.51 -11.93 3.76
C GLY A 49 -2.48 -10.82 4.16
N SER A 50 -2.06 -9.82 4.94
CA SER A 50 -2.90 -8.66 5.26
C SER A 50 -2.50 -7.41 4.48
N LEU A 51 -3.48 -6.51 4.32
CA LEU A 51 -3.21 -5.13 3.92
C LEU A 51 -2.66 -4.32 5.10
N VAL A 52 -1.84 -3.33 4.80
CA VAL A 52 -1.31 -2.37 5.76
C VAL A 52 -1.47 -0.96 5.21
N LEU A 53 -1.87 -0.04 6.07
CA LEU A 53 -1.84 1.39 5.79
C LEU A 53 -0.50 1.93 6.29
N LEU A 54 0.23 2.59 5.42
CA LEU A 54 1.51 3.23 5.68
C LEU A 54 1.33 4.75 5.61
N ALA A 55 2.04 5.48 6.46
CA ALA A 55 2.10 6.93 6.37
C ALA A 55 3.51 7.44 6.62
N VAL A 56 3.88 8.47 5.88
CA VAL A 56 5.10 9.22 6.06
C VAL A 56 4.74 10.68 6.25
N ARG A 57 5.31 11.29 7.30
CA ARG A 57 5.29 12.74 7.50
C ARG A 57 6.69 13.25 7.21
N PRO A 58 6.90 13.98 6.12
CA PRO A 58 8.20 14.58 5.79
C PRO A 58 8.64 15.57 6.88
N ALA A 59 9.93 15.83 6.93
CA ALA A 59 10.47 16.85 7.83
C ALA A 59 9.90 18.25 7.54
N VAL A 60 9.73 18.58 6.25
CA VAL A 60 9.10 19.80 5.74
C VAL A 60 8.15 19.41 4.63
N ALA A 61 6.85 19.40 4.89
CA ALA A 61 5.83 18.93 3.96
C ALA A 61 5.79 19.72 2.65
N ASP A 62 5.97 21.03 2.72
CA ASP A 62 5.87 21.92 1.56
C ASP A 62 7.06 21.84 0.59
N SER A 63 8.10 21.09 0.93
CA SER A 63 9.29 20.93 0.10
C SER A 63 9.33 19.59 -0.67
N VAL A 64 8.35 18.71 -0.48
CA VAL A 64 8.31 17.39 -1.15
C VAL A 64 7.91 17.57 -2.61
N ILE A 65 8.78 17.13 -3.53
CA ILE A 65 8.53 17.12 -4.98
C ILE A 65 8.22 15.71 -5.50
N GLY A 66 8.59 14.68 -4.75
CA GLY A 66 8.32 13.28 -5.09
C GLY A 66 8.40 12.38 -3.86
N ILE A 67 7.61 11.30 -3.90
CA ILE A 67 7.67 10.24 -2.91
C ILE A 67 7.45 8.91 -3.60
N GLN A 68 8.36 7.96 -3.39
CA GLN A 68 8.33 6.63 -3.95
C GLN A 68 8.63 5.62 -2.86
N GLY A 69 8.14 4.42 -3.01
CA GLY A 69 8.45 3.37 -2.05
C GLY A 69 8.01 2.00 -2.51
N GLU A 70 8.46 1.02 -1.75
CA GLU A 70 8.11 -0.38 -1.94
C GLU A 70 7.89 -1.08 -0.60
N LEU A 71 7.06 -2.10 -0.60
CA LEU A 71 6.89 -3.05 0.49
C LEU A 71 6.83 -4.47 -0.09
N ALA A 72 7.75 -5.32 0.35
CA ALA A 72 7.82 -6.71 -0.10
C ALA A 72 7.92 -6.88 -1.64
N GLY A 73 8.58 -5.94 -2.32
CA GLY A 73 8.78 -5.95 -3.77
C GLY A 73 7.63 -5.37 -4.59
N GLU A 74 6.54 -4.90 -3.93
CA GLU A 74 5.45 -4.21 -4.62
C GLU A 74 5.54 -2.69 -4.42
N PRO A 75 5.32 -1.89 -5.47
CA PRO A 75 5.30 -0.43 -5.39
C PRO A 75 4.24 0.09 -4.42
N LEU A 76 4.54 1.18 -3.73
CA LEU A 76 3.61 1.91 -2.87
C LEU A 76 3.12 3.17 -3.58
N HIS A 77 1.81 3.38 -3.61
CA HIS A 77 1.18 4.55 -4.22
C HIS A 77 0.78 5.54 -3.14
N PHE A 78 1.63 6.55 -2.94
CA PHE A 78 1.43 7.56 -1.93
C PHE A 78 0.50 8.67 -2.40
N GLU A 79 -0.44 9.05 -1.54
CA GLU A 79 -1.32 10.19 -1.73
C GLU A 79 -1.24 11.14 -0.53
N PRO A 80 -1.32 12.46 -0.78
CA PRO A 80 -1.29 13.45 0.30
C PRO A 80 -2.59 13.39 1.12
N VAL A 81 -2.45 13.38 2.44
CA VAL A 81 -3.55 13.47 3.42
C VAL A 81 -3.11 14.43 4.53
N GLY A 82 -3.51 15.70 4.46
CA GLY A 82 -3.02 16.74 5.36
C GLY A 82 -1.51 16.96 5.21
N ASP A 83 -0.76 16.81 6.30
CA ASP A 83 0.71 16.92 6.36
C ASP A 83 1.44 15.58 6.16
N GLU A 84 0.71 14.54 5.75
CA GLU A 84 1.20 13.18 5.58
C GLU A 84 1.01 12.70 4.15
N PHE A 85 1.83 11.72 3.75
CA PHE A 85 1.63 10.92 2.56
C PHE A 85 1.27 9.50 2.97
N ARG A 86 0.19 8.95 2.43
CA ARG A 86 -0.34 7.64 2.80
C ARG A 86 -0.42 6.71 1.61
N ALA A 87 -0.12 5.44 1.86
CA ALA A 87 -0.22 4.37 0.85
C ALA A 87 -0.75 3.09 1.49
N LEU A 88 -1.44 2.27 0.68
CA LEU A 88 -1.64 0.87 1.01
C LEU A 88 -0.41 0.07 0.61
N GLY A 89 -0.15 -0.98 1.37
CA GLY A 89 0.80 -2.02 1.02
C GLY A 89 0.27 -3.37 1.44
N ALA A 90 0.95 -4.44 1.03
CA ALA A 90 0.56 -5.81 1.33
C ALA A 90 1.69 -6.56 2.04
N VAL A 91 1.33 -7.40 2.99
CA VAL A 91 2.23 -8.36 3.63
C VAL A 91 2.07 -9.70 2.92
N PRO A 92 3.13 -10.30 2.36
CA PRO A 92 3.06 -11.60 1.72
C PRO A 92 2.51 -12.68 2.67
N LEU A 93 1.73 -13.61 2.13
CA LEU A 93 1.21 -14.75 2.90
C LEU A 93 2.34 -15.65 3.42
N GLU A 94 3.49 -15.65 2.76
CA GLU A 94 4.69 -16.41 3.10
C GLU A 94 5.72 -15.60 3.91
N ALA A 95 5.42 -14.36 4.26
CA ALA A 95 6.29 -13.54 5.11
C ALA A 95 6.56 -14.26 6.44
N ARG A 96 7.79 -14.13 6.98
CA ARG A 96 8.16 -14.75 8.25
C ARG A 96 7.87 -13.80 9.41
N ASP A 97 8.89 -13.13 9.91
CA ASP A 97 8.79 -12.35 11.15
C ASP A 97 8.66 -10.84 10.87
N SER A 98 9.14 -10.40 9.71
CA SER A 98 9.04 -9.00 9.29
C SER A 98 9.07 -8.85 7.77
N VAL A 99 8.59 -7.70 7.29
CA VAL A 99 8.80 -7.17 5.94
C VAL A 99 9.34 -5.75 6.06
N VAL A 100 10.13 -5.32 5.08
CA VAL A 100 10.76 -4.00 5.13
C VAL A 100 10.09 -3.07 4.13
N ALA A 101 9.61 -1.93 4.63
CA ALA A 101 9.23 -0.80 3.80
C ALA A 101 10.47 0.04 3.49
N ARG A 102 10.69 0.36 2.22
CA ARG A 102 11.70 1.32 1.75
C ARG A 102 10.98 2.47 1.07
N ILE A 103 11.21 3.69 1.54
CA ILE A 103 10.53 4.88 1.03
C ILE A 103 11.58 5.95 0.79
N VAL A 104 11.56 6.56 -0.38
CA VAL A 104 12.42 7.69 -0.76
C VAL A 104 11.54 8.92 -0.89
N ILE A 105 11.92 9.99 -0.22
CA ILE A 105 11.24 11.28 -0.22
C ILE A 105 12.19 12.27 -0.90
N GLU A 106 11.77 12.84 -2.00
CA GLU A 106 12.54 13.81 -2.77
C GLU A 106 12.05 15.22 -2.41
N GLY A 107 12.97 16.05 -1.96
CA GLY A 107 12.71 17.43 -1.59
C GLY A 107 13.18 18.42 -2.65
N ALA A 108 12.68 19.65 -2.58
CA ALA A 108 13.17 20.75 -3.40
C ALA A 108 14.69 20.97 -3.18
N GLY A 109 15.40 21.30 -4.26
CA GLY A 109 16.86 21.52 -4.19
C GLY A 109 17.72 20.25 -4.24
N GLY A 110 17.13 19.08 -4.58
CA GLY A 110 17.86 17.81 -4.74
C GLY A 110 18.16 17.08 -3.44
N ALA A 111 17.62 17.53 -2.31
CA ALA A 111 17.68 16.78 -1.06
C ALA A 111 16.81 15.52 -1.14
N SER A 112 17.29 14.40 -0.62
CA SER A 112 16.47 13.20 -0.50
C SER A 112 16.64 12.53 0.85
N ASP A 113 15.53 12.08 1.42
CA ASP A 113 15.48 11.29 2.64
C ASP A 113 15.05 9.86 2.30
N THR A 114 15.62 8.88 3.00
CA THR A 114 15.22 7.49 2.86
C THR A 114 14.76 6.94 4.21
N VAL A 115 13.53 6.42 4.23
CA VAL A 115 12.97 5.69 5.37
C VAL A 115 13.07 4.19 5.08
N ILE A 116 13.72 3.45 5.97
CA ILE A 116 13.78 1.98 5.95
C ILE A 116 13.16 1.50 7.25
N ALA A 117 12.00 0.86 7.16
CA ALA A 117 11.23 0.48 8.33
C ALA A 117 10.83 -1.00 8.28
N PRO A 118 11.26 -1.82 9.26
CA PRO A 118 10.77 -3.17 9.42
C PRO A 118 9.37 -3.15 10.03
N LEU A 119 8.42 -3.82 9.37
CA LEU A 119 7.07 -4.06 9.86
C LEU A 119 7.00 -5.48 10.44
N ASN A 120 6.62 -5.59 11.69
CA ASN A 120 6.46 -6.89 12.34
C ASN A 120 5.30 -7.67 11.75
N VAL A 121 5.54 -8.94 11.44
CA VAL A 121 4.56 -9.86 10.85
C VAL A 121 4.29 -11.00 11.83
N ARG A 122 3.01 -11.27 12.05
CA ARG A 122 2.54 -12.44 12.79
C ARG A 122 2.06 -13.51 11.82
N ARG A 123 2.29 -14.75 12.16
CA ARG A 123 1.79 -15.89 11.40
C ARG A 123 0.26 -15.93 11.43
N ARG A 124 -0.34 -16.10 10.26
CA ARG A 124 -1.77 -16.37 10.12
C ARG A 124 -2.03 -17.82 10.51
N ARG A 125 -3.03 -18.02 11.35
CA ARG A 125 -3.51 -19.37 11.66
C ARG A 125 -4.08 -19.98 10.36
N ALA A 126 -3.55 -21.12 9.95
CA ALA A 126 -3.92 -21.78 8.71
C ALA A 126 -4.51 -23.19 8.99
N PRO A 127 -5.79 -23.28 9.34
CA PRO A 127 -6.45 -24.56 9.49
C PRO A 127 -6.40 -25.34 8.16
N ARG A 128 -6.60 -26.66 8.25
CA ARG A 128 -6.60 -27.55 7.08
C ARG A 128 -8.02 -27.98 6.80
N GLU A 129 -8.44 -27.85 5.55
CA GLU A 129 -9.71 -28.37 5.03
C GLU A 129 -9.45 -29.51 4.07
N ARG A 130 -10.20 -30.59 4.19
CA ARG A 130 -10.21 -31.69 3.22
C ARG A 130 -11.44 -31.54 2.35
N LEU A 131 -11.21 -31.41 1.05
CA LEU A 131 -12.24 -31.15 0.07
C LEU A 131 -12.21 -32.23 -1.01
N HIS A 132 -13.37 -32.47 -1.62
CA HIS A 132 -13.50 -33.31 -2.81
C HIS A 132 -13.82 -32.44 -4.00
N ALA A 133 -13.06 -32.60 -5.08
CA ALA A 133 -13.32 -31.96 -6.37
C ALA A 133 -13.27 -33.02 -7.47
N ALA A 134 -13.84 -32.69 -8.61
CA ALA A 134 -13.78 -33.59 -9.77
C ALA A 134 -12.32 -33.90 -10.15
N PRO A 135 -11.99 -35.15 -10.52
CA PRO A 135 -10.60 -35.57 -10.70
C PRO A 135 -9.78 -34.69 -11.64
N GLU A 136 -10.38 -34.20 -12.73
CA GLU A 136 -9.75 -33.33 -13.70
C GLU A 136 -9.22 -32.01 -13.06
N PHE A 137 -9.84 -31.48 -12.02
CA PHE A 137 -9.37 -30.29 -11.31
C PHE A 137 -8.29 -30.59 -10.27
N VAL A 138 -8.07 -31.87 -9.95
CA VAL A 138 -7.01 -32.28 -8.99
C VAL A 138 -5.78 -32.74 -9.74
N GLN A 139 -5.95 -33.47 -10.83
CA GLN A 139 -4.92 -33.95 -11.74
C GLN A 139 -5.32 -33.60 -13.18
N PRO A 140 -5.10 -32.36 -13.61
CA PRO A 140 -5.47 -31.92 -14.94
C PRO A 140 -4.73 -32.75 -16.00
N PRO A 141 -5.40 -33.11 -17.11
CA PRO A 141 -4.72 -33.71 -18.26
C PRO A 141 -3.58 -32.81 -18.77
N GLU A 142 -2.51 -33.43 -19.27
CA GLU A 142 -1.37 -32.74 -19.83
C GLU A 142 -1.77 -31.78 -20.97
N SER A 143 -2.79 -32.14 -21.75
CA SER A 143 -3.36 -31.29 -22.82
C SER A 143 -3.87 -29.92 -22.31
N LEU A 144 -4.12 -29.76 -21.03
CA LEU A 144 -4.57 -28.50 -20.41
C LEU A 144 -3.44 -27.70 -19.75
N ALA A 145 -2.22 -28.23 -19.70
CA ALA A 145 -1.09 -27.59 -19.04
C ALA A 145 -0.80 -26.20 -19.62
N GLU A 146 -0.81 -26.06 -20.95
CA GLU A 146 -0.59 -24.79 -21.64
C GLU A 146 -1.72 -23.80 -21.34
N ARG A 147 -2.98 -24.20 -21.41
CA ARG A 147 -4.11 -23.36 -21.03
C ARG A 147 -3.96 -22.83 -19.61
N ILE A 148 -3.66 -23.70 -18.63
CA ILE A 148 -3.51 -23.33 -17.22
C ILE A 148 -2.35 -22.34 -17.05
N ARG A 149 -1.26 -22.52 -17.78
CA ARG A 149 -0.10 -21.61 -17.75
C ARG A 149 -0.47 -20.23 -18.29
N THR A 150 -1.07 -20.17 -19.46
CA THR A 150 -1.50 -18.92 -20.13
C THR A 150 -2.51 -18.15 -19.28
N GLU A 151 -3.48 -18.83 -18.67
CA GLU A 151 -4.46 -18.22 -17.78
C GLU A 151 -3.79 -17.62 -16.52
N ARG A 152 -2.78 -18.30 -15.97
CA ARG A 152 -2.00 -17.77 -14.83
C ARG A 152 -1.22 -16.51 -15.21
N GLU A 153 -0.58 -16.53 -16.38
CA GLU A 153 0.14 -15.38 -16.92
C GLU A 153 -0.78 -14.19 -17.15
N LEU A 154 -1.96 -14.41 -17.74
CA LEU A 154 -2.99 -13.40 -17.96
C LEU A 154 -3.42 -12.75 -16.64
N VAL A 155 -3.77 -13.55 -15.63
CA VAL A 155 -4.18 -13.01 -14.32
C VAL A 155 -3.01 -12.27 -13.65
N GLY A 156 -1.78 -12.77 -13.78
CA GLY A 156 -0.59 -12.08 -13.30
C GLY A 156 -0.38 -10.72 -13.96
N GLU A 157 -0.64 -10.62 -15.26
CA GLU A 157 -0.54 -9.36 -15.99
C GLU A 157 -1.59 -8.34 -15.56
N ILE A 158 -2.84 -8.76 -15.36
CA ILE A 158 -3.92 -7.92 -14.85
C ILE A 158 -3.50 -7.29 -13.51
N LYS A 159 -2.94 -8.10 -12.61
CA LYS A 159 -2.50 -7.66 -11.28
C LYS A 159 -1.36 -6.65 -11.36
N ARG A 160 -0.36 -6.89 -12.22
CA ARG A 160 0.78 -5.97 -12.39
C ARG A 160 0.33 -4.62 -12.95
N ARG A 161 -0.53 -4.62 -13.97
CA ARG A 161 -1.04 -3.40 -14.61
C ARG A 161 -1.85 -2.50 -13.68
N ALA A 162 -2.41 -3.03 -12.63
CA ALA A 162 -3.13 -2.22 -11.65
C ALA A 162 -2.23 -1.19 -10.94
N HIS A 163 -0.91 -1.36 -10.96
CA HIS A 163 0.04 -0.35 -10.49
C HIS A 163 0.15 0.85 -11.43
N ASP A 164 -0.18 0.68 -12.73
CA ASP A 164 -0.14 1.75 -13.73
C ASP A 164 -1.45 2.58 -13.73
N THR A 165 -2.50 2.07 -13.07
CA THR A 165 -3.80 2.73 -12.95
C THR A 165 -3.82 3.62 -11.71
N PRO A 166 -4.15 4.92 -11.80
CA PRO A 166 -4.40 5.74 -10.64
C PRO A 166 -5.51 5.17 -9.75
N ARG A 167 -5.49 5.46 -8.45
CA ARG A 167 -6.55 5.01 -7.55
C ARG A 167 -7.92 5.50 -8.03
N LEU A 168 -8.87 4.58 -8.25
CA LEU A 168 -10.20 4.86 -8.77
C LEU A 168 -11.28 4.97 -7.68
N TRP A 169 -11.01 4.51 -6.48
CA TRP A 169 -11.93 4.47 -5.35
C TRP A 169 -11.61 5.56 -4.32
N ARG A 170 -12.65 6.02 -3.63
CA ARG A 170 -12.53 6.99 -2.52
C ARG A 170 -13.31 6.54 -1.30
N GLU A 171 -14.41 5.84 -1.54
CA GLU A 171 -15.30 5.33 -0.49
C GLU A 171 -14.76 4.01 0.07
N PRO A 172 -15.12 3.62 1.29
CA PRO A 172 -14.80 2.31 1.84
C PRO A 172 -15.33 1.17 0.95
N PHE A 173 -14.61 0.06 0.91
CA PHE A 173 -15.07 -1.13 0.22
C PHE A 173 -16.25 -1.77 0.93
N VAL A 174 -17.18 -2.34 0.14
CA VAL A 174 -18.34 -3.06 0.65
C VAL A 174 -18.23 -4.56 0.38
N ARG A 175 -18.98 -5.37 1.11
CA ARG A 175 -19.05 -6.81 0.81
C ARG A 175 -19.68 -7.03 -0.57
N PRO A 176 -19.20 -8.00 -1.37
CA PRO A 176 -19.76 -8.31 -2.69
C PRO A 176 -21.17 -8.89 -2.61
N ARG A 177 -21.55 -9.33 -1.41
CA ARG A 177 -22.89 -9.82 -1.10
C ARG A 177 -23.15 -9.88 0.41
N ALA A 178 -24.39 -9.70 0.81
CA ALA A 178 -24.87 -9.86 2.19
C ALA A 178 -25.11 -11.35 2.49
N ALA A 179 -24.03 -12.08 2.81
CA ALA A 179 -24.10 -13.51 3.11
C ALA A 179 -23.01 -13.91 4.12
N ALA A 180 -23.17 -15.09 4.72
CA ALA A 180 -22.18 -15.65 5.61
C ALA A 180 -20.90 -16.01 4.86
N VAL A 181 -19.75 -15.82 5.52
CA VAL A 181 -18.45 -16.33 5.09
C VAL A 181 -18.40 -17.83 5.40
N THR A 182 -18.13 -18.64 4.39
CA THR A 182 -18.05 -20.12 4.51
C THR A 182 -16.64 -20.66 4.32
N GLY A 183 -15.73 -19.88 3.73
CA GLY A 183 -14.32 -20.22 3.58
C GLY A 183 -13.43 -18.99 3.84
N SER A 184 -12.46 -19.12 4.74
CA SER A 184 -11.57 -18.01 5.12
C SER A 184 -10.30 -17.99 4.27
N PHE A 185 -9.71 -16.81 4.13
CA PHE A 185 -8.42 -16.60 3.48
C PHE A 185 -7.29 -17.33 4.21
N GLY A 186 -6.33 -17.87 3.47
CA GLY A 186 -5.10 -18.49 3.98
C GLY A 186 -5.26 -19.94 4.45
N VAL A 187 -6.47 -20.51 4.45
CA VAL A 187 -6.72 -21.92 4.79
C VAL A 187 -5.97 -22.84 3.84
N VAL A 188 -5.39 -23.92 4.37
CA VAL A 188 -4.74 -24.96 3.57
C VAL A 188 -5.81 -25.95 3.11
N ARG A 189 -6.07 -26.00 1.81
CA ARG A 189 -7.03 -26.92 1.19
C ARG A 189 -6.30 -28.15 0.65
N ILE A 190 -6.80 -29.33 1.00
CA ILE A 190 -6.29 -30.63 0.56
C ILE A 190 -7.41 -31.28 -0.28
N PHE A 191 -7.24 -31.26 -1.59
CA PHE A 191 -8.20 -31.82 -2.53
C PHE A 191 -7.90 -33.30 -2.78
N ASN A 192 -8.89 -34.15 -2.56
CA ASN A 192 -8.83 -35.62 -2.77
C ASN A 192 -7.62 -36.30 -2.08
N GLY A 193 -7.11 -35.67 -1.00
CA GLY A 193 -5.94 -36.16 -0.28
C GLY A 193 -4.57 -35.86 -0.93
N VAL A 194 -4.53 -35.35 -2.16
CA VAL A 194 -3.32 -35.25 -3.00
C VAL A 194 -2.85 -33.80 -3.13
N VAL A 195 -3.68 -32.91 -3.65
CA VAL A 195 -3.29 -31.53 -3.97
C VAL A 195 -3.44 -30.62 -2.76
N ARG A 196 -2.35 -29.94 -2.39
CA ARG A 196 -2.35 -28.88 -1.38
C ARG A 196 -2.35 -27.52 -2.06
N SER A 197 -3.25 -26.64 -1.67
CA SER A 197 -3.28 -25.25 -2.08
C SER A 197 -3.66 -24.33 -0.92
N ARG A 198 -3.33 -23.05 -1.04
CA ARG A 198 -3.84 -22.01 -0.15
C ARG A 198 -5.14 -21.46 -0.71
N HIS A 199 -6.09 -21.16 0.16
CA HIS A 199 -7.28 -20.42 -0.20
C HIS A 199 -6.93 -18.93 -0.26
N LEU A 200 -6.82 -18.38 -1.46
CA LEU A 200 -6.35 -17.00 -1.71
C LEU A 200 -7.51 -16.00 -1.83
N GLY A 201 -8.61 -16.26 -1.15
CA GLY A 201 -9.79 -15.42 -1.10
C GLY A 201 -10.69 -15.79 0.06
N VAL A 202 -11.92 -15.32 0.01
CA VAL A 202 -12.99 -15.61 0.96
C VAL A 202 -14.18 -16.14 0.21
N ASP A 203 -14.77 -17.24 0.70
CA ASP A 203 -15.99 -17.78 0.11
C ASP A 203 -17.22 -17.25 0.85
N PHE A 204 -18.20 -16.78 0.09
CA PHE A 204 -19.50 -16.37 0.60
C PHE A 204 -20.57 -17.37 0.20
N ALA A 205 -21.38 -17.79 1.16
CA ALA A 205 -22.54 -18.64 0.89
C ALA A 205 -23.43 -18.05 -0.20
N GLY A 206 -23.97 -18.87 -1.10
CA GLY A 206 -24.86 -18.39 -2.14
C GLY A 206 -25.48 -19.49 -2.95
N LYS A 207 -26.82 -19.40 -3.19
CA LYS A 207 -27.48 -20.23 -4.18
C LYS A 207 -27.11 -19.75 -5.58
N ARG A 208 -27.07 -20.67 -6.54
CA ARG A 208 -26.91 -20.33 -7.97
C ARG A 208 -27.90 -19.24 -8.38
N GLY A 209 -27.41 -18.22 -9.11
CA GLY A 209 -28.21 -17.07 -9.54
C GLY A 209 -28.30 -15.92 -8.52
N ALA A 210 -27.81 -16.10 -7.28
CA ALA A 210 -27.80 -15.03 -6.29
C ALA A 210 -26.90 -13.86 -6.73
N PRO A 211 -27.23 -12.58 -6.37
CA PRO A 211 -26.52 -11.43 -6.87
C PRO A 211 -25.08 -11.32 -6.34
N VAL A 212 -24.17 -10.88 -7.21
CA VAL A 212 -22.78 -10.51 -6.91
C VAL A 212 -22.55 -9.07 -7.36
N ARG A 213 -21.98 -8.25 -6.48
CA ARG A 213 -21.78 -6.82 -6.69
C ARG A 213 -20.31 -6.45 -6.62
N ALA A 214 -19.93 -5.40 -7.38
CA ALA A 214 -18.61 -4.78 -7.27
C ALA A 214 -18.41 -4.21 -5.87
N THR A 215 -17.26 -4.49 -5.28
CA THR A 215 -16.97 -4.08 -3.89
C THR A 215 -16.56 -2.62 -3.78
N ASN A 216 -16.13 -2.02 -4.89
CA ASN A 216 -15.89 -0.59 -5.04
C ASN A 216 -15.89 -0.20 -6.52
N ARG A 217 -15.69 1.11 -6.79
CA ARG A 217 -15.46 1.63 -8.13
C ARG A 217 -14.17 1.05 -8.70
N GLY A 218 -14.18 0.74 -10.00
CA GLY A 218 -13.04 0.25 -10.74
C GLY A 218 -13.35 0.06 -12.22
N VAL A 219 -12.38 -0.45 -12.96
CA VAL A 219 -12.52 -0.84 -14.36
C VAL A 219 -12.47 -2.36 -14.45
N VAL A 220 -13.39 -2.96 -15.18
CA VAL A 220 -13.41 -4.41 -15.43
C VAL A 220 -12.20 -4.76 -16.30
N ALA A 221 -11.22 -5.41 -15.71
CA ALA A 221 -9.98 -5.81 -16.40
C ALA A 221 -10.14 -7.13 -17.17
N PHE A 222 -11.06 -7.99 -16.71
CA PHE A 222 -11.27 -9.29 -17.35
C PHE A 222 -12.67 -9.82 -17.07
N VAL A 223 -13.27 -10.46 -18.07
CA VAL A 223 -14.45 -11.32 -17.97
C VAL A 223 -14.20 -12.55 -18.83
N GLY A 224 -14.30 -13.74 -18.26
CA GLY A 224 -14.09 -14.97 -19.02
C GLY A 224 -14.15 -16.22 -18.16
N ASP A 225 -13.92 -17.37 -18.82
CA ASP A 225 -13.85 -18.67 -18.18
C ASP A 225 -12.40 -19.10 -18.01
N LEU A 226 -12.01 -19.34 -16.77
CA LEU A 226 -10.70 -19.84 -16.38
C LEU A 226 -10.83 -21.25 -15.82
N TYR A 227 -9.87 -22.11 -16.11
CA TYR A 227 -9.94 -23.53 -15.79
C TYR A 227 -10.29 -23.82 -14.32
N TYR A 228 -9.53 -23.22 -13.39
CA TYR A 228 -9.80 -23.42 -11.97
C TYR A 228 -10.87 -22.50 -11.40
N SER A 229 -10.91 -21.27 -11.87
CA SER A 229 -11.78 -20.22 -11.32
C SER A 229 -13.18 -20.22 -11.94
N GLY A 230 -13.36 -20.91 -13.06
CA GLY A 230 -14.60 -20.88 -13.84
C GLY A 230 -14.89 -19.49 -14.37
N THR A 231 -16.16 -19.20 -14.61
CA THR A 231 -16.60 -17.87 -15.05
C THR A 231 -16.25 -16.82 -14.01
N SER A 232 -15.43 -15.86 -14.40
CA SER A 232 -14.77 -14.91 -13.51
C SER A 232 -14.87 -13.47 -14.02
N VAL A 233 -14.89 -12.53 -13.08
CA VAL A 233 -14.74 -11.10 -13.31
C VAL A 233 -13.58 -10.61 -12.46
N PHE A 234 -12.63 -9.86 -13.06
CA PHE A 234 -11.60 -9.13 -12.33
C PHE A 234 -11.80 -7.64 -12.52
N ILE A 235 -11.71 -6.89 -11.43
CA ILE A 235 -11.87 -5.43 -11.40
C ILE A 235 -10.57 -4.82 -10.91
N ASP A 236 -9.99 -3.95 -11.74
CA ASP A 236 -8.88 -3.07 -11.40
C ASP A 236 -9.42 -1.83 -10.68
N HIS A 237 -8.99 -1.62 -9.44
CA HIS A 237 -9.35 -0.46 -8.63
C HIS A 237 -8.27 0.63 -8.65
N GLY A 238 -7.15 0.37 -9.32
CA GLY A 238 -5.99 1.24 -9.37
C GLY A 238 -5.09 1.16 -8.13
N ALA A 239 -3.95 1.81 -8.21
CA ALA A 239 -2.92 1.81 -7.16
C ALA A 239 -2.52 0.40 -6.71
N GLY A 240 -2.42 -0.54 -7.65
CA GLY A 240 -2.01 -1.92 -7.43
C GLY A 240 -3.11 -2.86 -6.91
N LEU A 241 -4.34 -2.38 -6.71
CA LEU A 241 -5.41 -3.15 -6.10
C LEU A 241 -6.37 -3.75 -7.13
N VAL A 242 -6.52 -5.08 -7.10
CA VAL A 242 -7.45 -5.85 -7.94
C VAL A 242 -8.36 -6.71 -7.06
N THR A 243 -9.64 -6.81 -7.44
CA THR A 243 -10.55 -7.81 -6.85
C THR A 243 -11.06 -8.78 -7.91
N GLY A 244 -11.24 -10.04 -7.52
CA GLY A 244 -11.77 -11.10 -8.38
C GLY A 244 -13.02 -11.73 -7.81
N TYR A 245 -13.96 -12.04 -8.69
CA TYR A 245 -15.26 -12.64 -8.41
C TYR A 245 -15.39 -13.90 -9.26
N LEU A 246 -15.31 -15.07 -8.63
CA LEU A 246 -15.09 -16.34 -9.29
C LEU A 246 -16.29 -17.29 -9.10
N HIS A 247 -16.27 -18.36 -9.88
CA HIS A 247 -17.28 -19.42 -9.87
C HIS A 247 -18.69 -18.95 -10.26
N LEU A 248 -18.76 -17.87 -11.07
CA LEU A 248 -20.03 -17.26 -11.47
C LEU A 248 -20.85 -18.17 -12.40
N SER A 249 -22.17 -17.98 -12.41
CA SER A 249 -23.09 -18.58 -13.39
C SER A 249 -23.38 -17.68 -14.58
N SER A 250 -23.19 -16.35 -14.39
CA SER A 250 -23.31 -15.35 -15.45
C SER A 250 -22.62 -14.07 -15.03
N THR A 251 -22.18 -13.29 -16.00
CA THR A 251 -21.62 -11.95 -15.88
C THR A 251 -22.57 -10.93 -16.48
N LEU A 252 -22.57 -9.70 -15.96
CA LEU A 252 -23.44 -8.61 -16.38
C LEU A 252 -22.62 -7.37 -16.78
N VAL A 253 -21.33 -7.55 -16.94
CA VAL A 253 -20.35 -6.54 -17.33
C VAL A 253 -19.39 -7.11 -18.37
N ALA A 254 -18.71 -6.23 -19.08
CA ALA A 254 -17.70 -6.54 -20.11
C ALA A 254 -16.33 -5.93 -19.74
N PRO A 255 -15.21 -6.45 -20.28
CA PRO A 255 -13.91 -5.84 -20.13
C PRO A 255 -13.93 -4.37 -20.62
N GLY A 256 -13.34 -3.46 -19.85
CA GLY A 256 -13.33 -2.02 -20.11
C GLY A 256 -14.48 -1.25 -19.45
N ASP A 257 -15.53 -1.90 -18.97
CA ASP A 257 -16.61 -1.22 -18.26
C ASP A 257 -16.10 -0.58 -16.97
N THR A 258 -16.52 0.66 -16.72
CA THR A 258 -16.36 1.26 -15.40
C THR A 258 -17.56 0.88 -14.53
N VAL A 259 -17.29 0.30 -13.37
CA VAL A 259 -18.32 -0.10 -12.40
C VAL A 259 -18.30 0.81 -11.17
N ALA A 260 -19.49 1.05 -10.61
CA ALA A 260 -19.65 1.76 -9.34
C ALA A 260 -19.61 0.79 -8.14
N CYS A 261 -19.34 1.32 -6.95
CA CYS A 261 -19.49 0.58 -5.70
C CYS A 261 -20.91 0.03 -5.57
N GLY A 262 -21.05 -1.27 -5.28
CA GLY A 262 -22.34 -1.95 -5.13
C GLY A 262 -23.06 -2.28 -6.45
N GLN A 263 -22.51 -1.94 -7.61
CA GLN A 263 -23.09 -2.28 -8.91
C GLN A 263 -23.19 -3.81 -9.08
N LEU A 264 -24.31 -4.30 -9.61
CA LEU A 264 -24.50 -5.71 -9.93
C LEU A 264 -23.60 -6.08 -11.13
N ILE A 265 -22.70 -7.04 -10.93
CA ILE A 265 -21.71 -7.48 -11.94
C ILE A 265 -21.86 -8.92 -12.40
N GLY A 266 -22.59 -9.73 -11.65
CA GLY A 266 -22.75 -11.14 -11.97
C GLY A 266 -23.65 -11.87 -10.98
N ARG A 267 -23.70 -13.19 -11.13
CA ARG A 267 -24.49 -14.07 -10.29
C ARG A 267 -23.69 -15.28 -9.84
N VAL A 268 -23.89 -15.71 -8.62
CA VAL A 268 -23.28 -16.90 -8.02
C VAL A 268 -23.52 -18.13 -8.89
N GLY A 269 -22.50 -18.93 -9.06
CA GLY A 269 -22.53 -20.19 -9.81
C GLY A 269 -21.81 -21.31 -9.09
N ALA A 270 -21.35 -22.27 -9.89
CA ALA A 270 -20.53 -23.41 -9.47
C ALA A 270 -19.61 -23.84 -10.63
N SER A 271 -19.09 -22.88 -11.40
CA SER A 271 -18.14 -23.13 -12.48
C SER A 271 -16.71 -23.32 -11.96
N GLY A 272 -15.87 -24.08 -12.66
CA GLY A 272 -14.50 -24.36 -12.27
C GLY A 272 -14.37 -25.35 -11.09
N ARG A 273 -13.29 -25.24 -10.32
CA ARG A 273 -12.97 -26.14 -9.20
C ARG A 273 -13.70 -25.79 -7.92
N VAL A 274 -14.89 -26.34 -7.72
CA VAL A 274 -15.76 -26.07 -6.57
C VAL A 274 -16.33 -27.37 -5.98
N THR A 275 -16.83 -27.29 -4.76
CA THR A 275 -17.60 -28.35 -4.09
C THR A 275 -19.12 -28.10 -4.14
N GLY A 276 -19.54 -26.91 -4.56
CA GLY A 276 -20.92 -26.49 -4.65
C GLY A 276 -21.07 -24.99 -4.90
N PRO A 277 -22.30 -24.48 -5.09
CA PRO A 277 -22.50 -23.08 -5.39
C PRO A 277 -22.06 -22.15 -4.26
N HIS A 278 -21.19 -21.19 -4.57
CA HIS A 278 -20.73 -20.11 -3.69
C HIS A 278 -20.10 -18.98 -4.51
N LEU A 279 -19.84 -17.83 -3.91
CA LEU A 279 -18.97 -16.81 -4.47
C LEU A 279 -17.61 -16.95 -3.82
N HIS A 280 -16.57 -17.17 -4.61
CA HIS A 280 -15.20 -16.92 -4.18
C HIS A 280 -14.82 -15.48 -4.53
N TRP A 281 -14.46 -14.70 -3.52
CA TRP A 281 -14.02 -13.31 -3.65
C TRP A 281 -12.57 -13.19 -3.22
N LEU A 282 -11.71 -12.69 -4.11
CA LEU A 282 -10.30 -12.47 -3.83
C LEU A 282 -9.93 -10.98 -3.93
N ALA A 283 -8.81 -10.65 -3.31
CA ALA A 283 -8.13 -9.37 -3.44
C ALA A 283 -6.64 -9.60 -3.60
N ASP A 284 -6.04 -8.82 -4.51
CA ASP A 284 -4.61 -8.81 -4.74
C ASP A 284 -4.09 -7.37 -4.71
N TYR A 285 -2.89 -7.19 -4.16
CA TYR A 285 -2.09 -5.98 -4.27
C TYR A 285 -0.84 -6.31 -5.09
N GLY A 286 -0.80 -5.89 -6.34
CA GLY A 286 0.19 -6.40 -7.29
C GLY A 286 0.13 -7.93 -7.32
N ASN A 287 1.27 -8.60 -7.21
CA ASN A 287 1.35 -10.06 -7.22
C ASN A 287 1.02 -10.72 -5.86
N LEU A 288 0.76 -9.94 -4.82
CA LEU A 288 0.50 -10.43 -3.47
C LEU A 288 -1.00 -10.60 -3.22
N SER A 289 -1.43 -11.84 -2.96
CA SER A 289 -2.80 -12.11 -2.52
C SER A 289 -2.96 -11.72 -1.06
N VAL A 290 -4.02 -10.96 -0.77
CA VAL A 290 -4.34 -10.43 0.56
C VAL A 290 -5.73 -10.88 1.01
N ASP A 291 -5.99 -10.84 2.32
CA ASP A 291 -7.31 -11.12 2.87
C ASP A 291 -8.31 -10.06 2.37
N PRO A 292 -9.29 -10.43 1.54
CA PRO A 292 -10.22 -9.44 1.00
C PRO A 292 -11.03 -8.72 2.08
N LEU A 293 -11.20 -9.32 3.26
CA LEU A 293 -11.92 -8.70 4.36
C LEU A 293 -11.18 -7.47 4.94
N ASP A 294 -9.87 -7.38 4.74
CA ASP A 294 -9.10 -6.20 5.14
C ASP A 294 -9.55 -4.96 4.36
N LEU A 295 -9.98 -5.10 3.09
CA LEU A 295 -10.51 -4.00 2.28
C LEU A 295 -11.73 -3.33 2.90
N ILE A 296 -12.59 -4.11 3.59
CA ILE A 296 -13.81 -3.60 4.20
C ILE A 296 -13.50 -2.78 5.46
N THR A 297 -12.33 -3.03 6.07
CA THR A 297 -11.92 -2.39 7.33
C THR A 297 -10.87 -1.31 7.11
N VAL A 298 -10.25 -1.26 5.92
CA VAL A 298 -9.25 -0.25 5.59
C VAL A 298 -9.89 1.12 5.42
N ASP A 299 -9.38 2.09 6.16
CA ASP A 299 -9.73 3.49 6.04
C ASP A 299 -8.44 4.30 5.88
N LEU A 300 -8.24 4.88 4.69
CA LEU A 300 -7.07 5.70 4.40
C LEU A 300 -7.04 7.01 5.21
N ASN A 301 -8.17 7.44 5.75
CA ASN A 301 -8.30 8.65 6.56
C ASN A 301 -8.16 8.36 8.07
N ALA A 302 -8.09 7.08 8.46
CA ALA A 302 -7.95 6.71 9.86
C ALA A 302 -6.69 7.34 10.49
N PRO A 303 -6.76 7.87 11.72
CA PRO A 303 -5.61 8.46 12.38
C PRO A 303 -4.50 7.43 12.59
N LEU A 304 -3.26 7.83 12.31
CA LEU A 304 -2.06 7.05 12.54
C LEU A 304 -1.23 7.66 13.66
N THR A 305 -0.69 6.82 14.53
CA THR A 305 0.21 7.24 15.59
C THR A 305 1.65 7.10 15.13
N PHE A 306 2.34 8.22 14.95
CA PHE A 306 3.77 8.24 14.65
C PHE A 306 4.54 7.92 15.92
N GLY A 307 5.35 6.87 15.89
CA GLY A 307 6.32 6.56 16.94
C GLY A 307 7.65 7.30 16.69
N PRO A 308 8.62 7.20 17.61
CA PRO A 308 9.99 7.60 17.30
C PRO A 308 10.41 6.84 16.04
N GLY A 309 10.82 7.61 15.00
CA GLY A 309 11.16 7.06 13.70
C GLY A 309 12.34 6.08 13.78
N PRO A 310 12.42 5.10 12.87
CA PRO A 310 13.66 4.37 12.67
C PRO A 310 14.76 5.36 12.29
N GLU A 311 16.02 5.09 12.69
CA GLU A 311 17.15 5.97 12.41
C GLU A 311 17.24 6.30 10.92
N ALA A 312 16.98 7.56 10.57
CA ALA A 312 17.15 8.07 9.22
C ALA A 312 18.66 8.15 8.91
N LYS A 313 19.16 7.37 7.98
CA LYS A 313 20.52 7.54 7.45
C LYS A 313 20.49 8.69 6.45
N SER A 314 20.76 9.92 6.92
CA SER A 314 21.01 11.09 6.07
C SER A 314 22.35 10.88 5.34
N ARG A 315 22.33 10.85 4.01
CA ARG A 315 23.53 11.06 3.20
C ARG A 315 23.67 12.59 2.99
N ALA A 316 24.41 13.24 3.87
CA ALA A 316 24.96 14.54 3.56
C ALA A 316 25.91 14.38 2.35
N GLY A 317 25.66 15.16 1.30
CA GLY A 317 26.47 15.15 0.10
C GLY A 317 27.93 15.43 0.44
N ARG A 318 28.84 14.54 0.06
CA ARG A 318 30.27 14.89 -0.02
C ARG A 318 30.41 15.86 -1.19
N GLN A 319 30.83 17.08 -0.89
CA GLN A 319 31.46 17.93 -1.89
C GLN A 319 32.76 17.24 -2.34
N PRO A 320 33.06 17.18 -3.65
CA PRO A 320 34.38 16.83 -4.10
C PRO A 320 35.35 17.99 -3.85
N ASP A 321 36.52 17.67 -3.30
CA ASP A 321 37.69 18.55 -3.21
C ASP A 321 38.24 18.91 -4.60
#